data_a1986c645a941e6019536a18b9b205d0
#
_entry.id   a1986c645a941e6019536a18b9b205d0
#
_cell.length_a   1.000
_cell.length_b   1.000
_cell.length_c   1.000
_cell.angle_alpha   90.00
_cell.angle_beta   90.00
_cell.angle_gamma   90.00
#
_symmetry.space_group_name_H-M   'P 1'
#
loop_
_entity.id
_entity.type
_entity.pdbx_description
1 polymer ?
#
loop_
_entity_poly.entity_id
_entity_poly.type
_entity_poly.pdbx_seq_one_letter_code
_entity_poly.pdbx_strand_id
1 'polypeptide(L)'
;MQLRFFFFIFVSLIATSYAADSIWYSDKDLKEYNIKPIPEGYIDPSLADACGTKNYDKPLSLVDVTESALCNNPQTKEVYASAKAQAAQVGVARSLFFPSVTDTLSVTENKNRTTNYSNTTNRIVASYLLYDFGSRDANLENANELLRAASATQNATVQTVLLAAVNAFYQVHATRAVLNASIDAERLYQESFKSAEAKYLAGVATPADKLQAQTSFANATLTKLKNEGALKIAYGNLANIMGVPANINFQIADSQLDVIPELVDQDIEALIEQARLQRPDLMASEAQLKASLAKIEAVKADAKPKVRIDASNQYDENLLGQTSQNTSQIGIFLSIPLFEGYKPTYLIRSAEATAELNASKRDQLKLQVSLDVWTAYQNLKTANESIIASNVLVSSAEESSRVALGRYKEGVGNIIDTLNAQSALANAKQQKIQSVLNWNIARTTLAQSIGVLDNAMIQKLPEAKR
;
A
#
# COMPACT_ATOMS: atom_id res chain seq x y z
N MET A 1 -7.31 53.99 31.58
CA MET A 1 -7.31 54.18 30.10
C MET A 1 -6.12 53.49 29.43
N GLN A 2 -5.10 53.05 30.17
CA GLN A 2 -3.88 52.39 29.64
C GLN A 2 -4.01 50.89 29.40
N LEU A 3 -4.97 50.17 30.02
CA LEU A 3 -5.14 48.70 29.84
C LEU A 3 -5.70 48.30 28.47
N ARG A 4 -6.41 49.21 27.76
CA ARG A 4 -6.96 48.97 26.41
C ARG A 4 -5.92 49.06 25.29
N PHE A 5 -4.80 49.79 25.51
CA PHE A 5 -3.74 49.92 24.52
C PHE A 5 -2.86 48.67 24.44
N PHE A 6 -2.63 48.01 25.59
CA PHE A 6 -1.87 46.74 25.65
C PHE A 6 -2.60 45.57 25.01
N PHE A 7 -3.93 45.54 25.10
CA PHE A 7 -4.72 44.47 24.49
C PHE A 7 -4.71 44.55 22.94
N PHE A 8 -4.63 45.75 22.38
CA PHE A 8 -4.58 45.96 20.92
C PHE A 8 -3.20 45.59 20.32
N ILE A 9 -2.09 45.82 21.04
CA ILE A 9 -0.76 45.40 20.59
C ILE A 9 -0.62 43.88 20.66
N PHE A 10 -1.18 43.24 21.69
CA PHE A 10 -1.17 41.77 21.81
C PHE A 10 -2.01 41.07 20.73
N VAL A 11 -3.16 41.64 20.37
CA VAL A 11 -4.02 41.13 19.29
C VAL A 11 -3.37 41.35 17.90
N SER A 12 -2.64 42.44 17.68
CA SER A 12 -1.93 42.69 16.42
C SER A 12 -0.70 41.75 16.23
N LEU A 13 0.00 41.38 17.30
CA LEU A 13 1.11 40.42 17.27
C LEU A 13 0.61 38.98 17.02
N ILE A 14 -0.55 38.59 17.56
CA ILE A 14 -1.19 37.28 17.26
C ILE A 14 -1.70 37.27 15.82
N ALA A 15 -2.22 38.39 15.30
CA ALA A 15 -2.65 38.49 13.91
C ALA A 15 -1.48 38.40 12.91
N THR A 16 -0.29 38.89 13.27
CA THR A 16 0.91 38.74 12.42
C THR A 16 1.52 37.37 12.49
N SER A 17 1.35 36.59 13.58
CA SER A 17 1.79 35.20 13.63
C SER A 17 0.94 34.28 12.71
N TYR A 18 -0.36 34.55 12.57
CA TYR A 18 -1.23 33.83 11.59
C TYR A 18 -0.93 34.21 10.13
N ALA A 19 -0.41 35.43 9.87
CA ALA A 19 0.04 35.82 8.53
C ALA A 19 1.44 35.30 8.19
N ALA A 20 2.25 34.91 9.17
CA ALA A 20 3.58 34.33 8.95
C ALA A 20 3.51 32.94 8.36
N ASP A 21 2.44 32.17 8.59
CA ASP A 21 2.24 30.84 8.00
C ASP A 21 2.18 30.85 6.46
N SER A 22 1.76 31.99 5.85
CA SER A 22 1.71 32.12 4.38
C SER A 22 3.03 32.60 3.75
N ILE A 23 3.97 33.12 4.54
CA ILE A 23 5.23 33.72 4.03
C ILE A 23 6.36 32.68 3.99
N TRP A 24 6.33 31.64 4.83
CA TRP A 24 7.43 30.69 5.04
C TRP A 24 7.16 29.29 4.47
N TYR A 25 5.93 28.97 4.07
CA TYR A 25 5.56 27.67 3.49
C TYR A 25 5.22 27.80 2.02
N SER A 26 6.19 27.59 1.15
CA SER A 26 5.88 27.34 -0.25
C SER A 26 5.93 25.83 -0.54
N ASP A 27 4.96 25.32 -1.29
CA ASP A 27 4.95 23.96 -1.86
C ASP A 27 6.22 23.65 -2.70
N LYS A 28 7.10 24.64 -2.92
CA LYS A 28 8.37 24.49 -3.62
C LYS A 28 9.33 23.52 -2.93
N ASP A 29 9.31 23.50 -1.59
CA ASP A 29 10.25 22.66 -0.82
C ASP A 29 9.92 21.17 -0.94
N LEU A 30 8.66 20.83 -1.14
CA LEU A 30 8.24 19.44 -1.40
C LEU A 30 8.62 18.94 -2.80
N LYS A 31 8.76 19.83 -3.78
CA LYS A 31 9.22 19.48 -5.14
C LYS A 31 10.70 19.10 -5.16
N GLU A 32 11.50 19.60 -4.23
CA GLU A 32 12.93 19.28 -4.14
C GLU A 32 13.17 17.79 -3.89
N TYR A 33 12.25 17.09 -3.19
CA TYR A 33 12.40 15.66 -2.90
C TYR A 33 11.73 14.74 -3.93
N ASN A 34 11.15 15.29 -5.01
CA ASN A 34 10.49 14.56 -6.11
C ASN A 34 9.50 13.47 -5.64
N ILE A 35 8.81 13.72 -4.53
CA ILE A 35 7.81 12.80 -3.99
C ILE A 35 6.54 12.94 -4.82
N LYS A 36 6.21 11.90 -5.59
CA LYS A 36 4.98 11.84 -6.41
C LYS A 36 3.90 11.05 -5.68
N PRO A 37 2.61 11.38 -5.88
CA PRO A 37 1.49 10.60 -5.33
C PRO A 37 1.56 9.13 -5.74
N ILE A 38 1.92 8.88 -6.99
CA ILE A 38 2.21 7.57 -7.53
C ILE A 38 3.64 7.62 -8.08
N PRO A 39 4.54 6.70 -7.64
CA PRO A 39 5.91 6.66 -8.12
C PRO A 39 6.00 6.42 -9.63
N GLU A 40 7.14 6.75 -10.22
CA GLU A 40 7.39 6.53 -11.66
C GLU A 40 7.37 5.03 -12.00
N GLY A 41 6.89 4.71 -13.21
CA GLY A 41 6.81 3.33 -13.70
C GLY A 41 5.50 2.60 -13.40
N TYR A 42 4.64 3.13 -12.51
CA TYR A 42 3.37 2.47 -12.16
C TYR A 42 2.14 2.97 -12.93
N ILE A 43 2.23 4.15 -13.53
CA ILE A 43 1.21 4.70 -14.45
C ILE A 43 1.89 5.11 -15.74
N ASP A 44 1.17 5.00 -16.87
CA ASP A 44 1.64 5.46 -18.17
C ASP A 44 1.84 6.99 -18.15
N PRO A 45 3.05 7.51 -18.45
CA PRO A 45 3.32 8.94 -18.44
C PRO A 45 2.48 9.74 -19.45
N SER A 46 1.98 9.08 -20.51
CA SER A 46 1.10 9.70 -21.51
C SER A 46 -0.29 10.02 -20.97
N LEU A 47 -0.66 9.47 -19.80
CA LEU A 47 -1.93 9.64 -19.11
C LEU A 47 -1.77 10.65 -17.97
N ALA A 48 -1.39 11.88 -18.30
CA ALA A 48 -1.20 12.96 -17.32
C ALA A 48 -2.43 13.19 -16.40
N ASP A 49 -3.62 12.79 -16.85
CA ASP A 49 -4.89 12.83 -16.12
C ASP A 49 -5.37 11.45 -15.64
N ALA A 50 -4.48 10.47 -15.48
CA ALA A 50 -4.85 9.10 -15.07
C ALA A 50 -5.69 9.06 -13.77
N CYS A 51 -5.51 10.05 -12.89
CA CYS A 51 -6.27 10.20 -11.65
C CYS A 51 -7.51 11.11 -11.76
N GLY A 52 -7.94 11.45 -12.98
CA GLY A 52 -9.21 12.15 -13.23
C GLY A 52 -10.45 11.29 -12.92
N THR A 53 -11.63 11.91 -13.00
CA THR A 53 -12.91 11.20 -12.83
C THR A 53 -13.10 10.18 -13.96
N LYS A 54 -12.98 8.87 -13.62
CA LYS A 54 -13.25 7.80 -14.59
C LYS A 54 -14.75 7.67 -14.86
N ASN A 55 -15.10 7.47 -16.14
CA ASN A 55 -16.45 7.12 -16.54
C ASN A 55 -16.62 5.59 -16.42
N TYR A 56 -17.51 5.15 -15.54
CA TYR A 56 -17.82 3.73 -15.30
C TYR A 56 -18.88 3.17 -16.25
N ASP A 57 -19.38 3.96 -17.23
CA ASP A 57 -20.37 3.49 -18.22
C ASP A 57 -19.77 2.56 -19.28
N LYS A 58 -18.45 2.60 -19.45
CA LYS A 58 -17.73 1.72 -20.36
C LYS A 58 -17.15 0.51 -19.59
N PRO A 59 -17.08 -0.68 -20.22
CA PRO A 59 -16.39 -1.80 -19.61
C PRO A 59 -14.92 -1.47 -19.33
N LEU A 60 -14.49 -1.73 -18.09
CA LEU A 60 -13.15 -1.42 -17.63
C LEU A 60 -12.16 -2.51 -18.04
N SER A 61 -11.05 -2.11 -18.64
CA SER A 61 -9.89 -2.97 -18.88
C SER A 61 -9.08 -3.21 -17.59
N LEU A 62 -8.14 -4.16 -17.63
CA LEU A 62 -7.21 -4.38 -16.51
C LEU A 62 -6.41 -3.10 -16.18
N VAL A 63 -5.98 -2.35 -17.21
CA VAL A 63 -5.26 -1.09 -17.03
C VAL A 63 -6.15 -0.05 -16.34
N ASP A 64 -7.42 0.08 -16.73
CA ASP A 64 -8.34 1.02 -16.10
C ASP A 64 -8.58 0.71 -14.63
N VAL A 65 -8.68 -0.56 -14.28
CA VAL A 65 -8.84 -1.04 -12.91
C VAL A 65 -7.60 -0.74 -12.07
N THR A 66 -6.41 -1.04 -12.58
CA THR A 66 -5.14 -0.82 -11.86
C THR A 66 -4.87 0.68 -11.67
N GLU A 67 -5.10 1.51 -12.67
CA GLU A 67 -5.00 2.97 -12.55
C GLU A 67 -6.00 3.52 -11.51
N SER A 68 -7.26 3.06 -11.55
CA SER A 68 -8.26 3.47 -10.56
C SER A 68 -7.84 3.09 -9.14
N ALA A 69 -7.31 1.86 -8.95
CA ALA A 69 -6.82 1.41 -7.67
C ALA A 69 -5.65 2.27 -7.17
N LEU A 70 -4.66 2.56 -8.02
CA LEU A 70 -3.52 3.38 -7.62
C LEU A 70 -3.89 4.81 -7.25
N CYS A 71 -4.86 5.41 -7.96
CA CYS A 71 -5.28 6.80 -7.74
C CYS A 71 -6.21 6.97 -6.54
N ASN A 72 -7.12 6.02 -6.31
CA ASN A 72 -8.22 6.22 -5.37
C ASN A 72 -8.08 5.42 -4.07
N ASN A 73 -7.29 4.34 -4.05
CA ASN A 73 -7.16 3.49 -2.88
C ASN A 73 -6.58 4.27 -1.69
N PRO A 74 -7.20 4.20 -0.50
CA PRO A 74 -6.71 4.89 0.69
C PRO A 74 -5.28 4.50 1.10
N GLN A 75 -4.86 3.24 0.88
CA GLN A 75 -3.51 2.79 1.24
C GLN A 75 -2.41 3.51 0.44
N THR A 76 -2.63 3.77 -0.86
CA THR A 76 -1.67 4.54 -1.67
C THR A 76 -1.58 5.99 -1.20
N LYS A 77 -2.72 6.60 -0.82
CA LYS A 77 -2.77 7.96 -0.27
C LYS A 77 -2.09 8.06 1.10
N GLU A 78 -2.26 7.05 1.94
CA GLU A 78 -1.64 6.97 3.27
C GLU A 78 -0.11 6.95 3.19
N VAL A 79 0.46 6.06 2.37
CA VAL A 79 1.92 5.97 2.24
C VAL A 79 2.52 7.19 1.56
N TYR A 80 1.81 7.82 0.62
CA TYR A 80 2.21 9.10 0.06
C TYR A 80 2.24 10.22 1.11
N ALA A 81 1.20 10.32 1.95
CA ALA A 81 1.17 11.27 3.06
C ALA A 81 2.29 11.01 4.07
N SER A 82 2.61 9.74 4.36
CA SER A 82 3.72 9.35 5.21
C SER A 82 5.07 9.79 4.62
N ALA A 83 5.30 9.59 3.33
CA ALA A 83 6.52 10.04 2.66
C ALA A 83 6.64 11.58 2.67
N LYS A 84 5.54 12.31 2.46
CA LYS A 84 5.50 13.78 2.62
C LYS A 84 5.85 14.23 4.04
N ALA A 85 5.31 13.55 5.05
CA ALA A 85 5.62 13.87 6.43
C ALA A 85 7.12 13.67 6.72
N GLN A 86 7.71 12.58 6.19
CA GLN A 86 9.14 12.33 6.35
C GLN A 86 10.01 13.33 5.58
N ALA A 87 9.58 13.81 4.40
CA ALA A 87 10.25 14.89 3.70
C ALA A 87 10.26 16.20 4.50
N ALA A 88 9.16 16.51 5.18
CA ALA A 88 9.11 17.65 6.09
C ALA A 88 10.09 17.49 7.27
N GLN A 89 10.31 16.27 7.78
CA GLN A 89 11.32 16.00 8.82
C GLN A 89 12.75 16.26 8.33
N VAL A 90 13.05 16.01 7.04
CA VAL A 90 14.33 16.41 6.46
C VAL A 90 14.46 17.95 6.46
N GLY A 91 13.38 18.68 6.15
CA GLY A 91 13.34 20.15 6.29
C GLY A 91 13.63 20.61 7.72
N VAL A 92 13.03 19.93 8.72
CA VAL A 92 13.33 20.18 10.14
C VAL A 92 14.81 19.93 10.46
N ALA A 93 15.40 18.83 9.99
CA ALA A 93 16.83 18.56 10.19
C ALA A 93 17.72 19.61 9.51
N ARG A 94 17.36 20.10 8.31
CA ARG A 94 18.05 21.19 7.62
C ARG A 94 17.92 22.53 8.34
N SER A 95 16.81 22.79 8.99
CA SER A 95 16.62 24.07 9.73
C SER A 95 17.64 24.28 10.83
N LEU A 96 18.23 23.22 11.37
CA LEU A 96 19.29 23.29 12.38
C LEU A 96 20.60 23.93 11.86
N PHE A 97 20.76 24.03 10.54
CA PHE A 97 21.90 24.70 9.90
C PHE A 97 21.69 26.21 9.72
N PHE A 98 20.51 26.74 10.09
CA PHE A 98 20.19 28.16 10.02
C PHE A 98 20.16 28.80 11.39
N PRO A 99 20.35 30.12 11.49
CA PRO A 99 20.18 30.82 12.74
C PRO A 99 18.71 30.83 13.18
N SER A 100 18.48 30.72 14.48
CA SER A 100 17.16 30.94 15.09
C SER A 100 17.06 32.37 15.64
N VAL A 101 15.90 33.01 15.46
CA VAL A 101 15.60 34.32 16.05
C VAL A 101 14.32 34.17 16.87
N THR A 102 14.41 34.56 18.13
CA THR A 102 13.28 34.47 19.08
C THR A 102 13.06 35.83 19.70
N ASP A 103 11.82 36.29 19.73
CA ASP A 103 11.39 37.48 20.47
C ASP A 103 10.57 37.04 21.69
N THR A 104 10.91 37.57 22.87
CA THR A 104 10.24 37.27 24.14
C THR A 104 9.83 38.55 24.83
N LEU A 105 8.52 38.77 24.94
CA LEU A 105 7.93 39.84 25.72
C LEU A 105 7.45 39.28 27.05
N SER A 106 7.93 39.83 28.17
CA SER A 106 7.49 39.44 29.50
C SER A 106 7.09 40.68 30.34
N VAL A 107 6.03 40.50 31.10
CA VAL A 107 5.61 41.50 32.14
C VAL A 107 5.65 40.75 33.46
N THR A 108 6.48 41.25 34.39
CA THR A 108 6.65 40.64 35.70
C THR A 108 6.28 41.64 36.79
N GLU A 109 5.45 41.23 37.74
CA GLU A 109 5.15 41.98 38.94
C GLU A 109 5.98 41.41 40.09
N ASN A 110 6.91 42.23 40.62
CA ASN A 110 7.77 41.87 41.72
C ASN A 110 7.23 42.48 43.00
N LYS A 111 6.83 41.65 43.97
CA LYS A 111 6.37 42.05 45.29
C LYS A 111 7.44 41.71 46.33
N ASN A 112 8.05 42.77 46.92
CA ASN A 112 8.99 42.63 48.01
C ASN A 112 8.43 43.32 49.26
N ARG A 113 9.01 43.04 50.46
CA ARG A 113 8.56 43.67 51.69
C ARG A 113 8.61 45.19 51.68
N THR A 114 9.45 45.81 50.84
CA THR A 114 9.72 47.21 50.76
C THR A 114 9.32 47.90 49.46
N THR A 115 9.17 47.16 48.37
CA THR A 115 8.85 47.71 47.05
C THR A 115 8.02 46.76 46.22
N ASN A 116 6.96 47.25 45.62
CA ASN A 116 6.22 46.57 44.55
C ASN A 116 6.56 47.28 43.25
N TYR A 117 7.07 46.58 42.26
CA TYR A 117 7.32 47.13 40.93
C TYR A 117 6.98 46.17 39.83
N SER A 118 6.46 46.70 38.74
CA SER A 118 6.21 45.97 37.51
C SER A 118 7.33 46.28 36.52
N ASN A 119 7.86 45.22 35.91
CA ASN A 119 8.90 45.31 34.90
C ASN A 119 8.40 44.69 33.58
N THR A 120 8.56 45.44 32.49
CA THR A 120 8.32 44.96 31.15
C THR A 120 9.66 44.70 30.47
N THR A 121 9.91 43.49 30.03
CA THR A 121 11.13 43.12 29.32
C THR A 121 10.77 42.64 27.92
N ASN A 122 11.38 43.24 26.90
CA ASN A 122 11.37 42.72 25.53
C ASN A 122 12.80 42.27 25.21
N ARG A 123 12.93 40.98 24.80
CA ARG A 123 14.23 40.37 24.49
C ARG A 123 14.21 39.65 23.15
N ILE A 124 14.99 40.17 22.21
CA ILE A 124 15.26 39.50 20.93
C ILE A 124 16.60 38.77 21.03
N VAL A 125 16.60 37.48 20.70
CA VAL A 125 17.81 36.63 20.66
C VAL A 125 17.96 35.99 19.29
N ALA A 126 19.08 36.21 18.63
CA ALA A 126 19.52 35.47 17.47
C ALA A 126 20.61 34.48 17.87
N SER A 127 20.43 33.19 17.62
CA SER A 127 21.38 32.14 17.98
C SER A 127 21.77 31.33 16.74
N TYR A 128 23.06 31.05 16.55
CA TYR A 128 23.58 30.23 15.46
C TYR A 128 24.63 29.28 15.99
N LEU A 129 24.42 27.98 15.70
CA LEU A 129 25.34 26.93 16.08
C LEU A 129 26.49 26.88 15.06
N LEU A 130 27.70 27.25 15.50
CA LEU A 130 28.90 27.29 14.65
C LEU A 130 29.49 25.90 14.44
N TYR A 131 29.65 25.14 15.53
CA TYR A 131 30.30 23.82 15.49
C TYR A 131 29.69 22.86 16.53
N ASP A 132 29.42 21.61 16.14
CA ASP A 132 28.76 20.58 16.95
C ASP A 132 29.34 19.18 16.74
N PHE A 133 30.54 19.07 16.21
CA PHE A 133 31.21 17.79 15.94
C PHE A 133 30.43 16.84 15.03
N GLY A 134 29.60 17.37 14.12
CA GLY A 134 28.84 16.62 13.12
C GLY A 134 27.48 16.12 13.61
N SER A 135 26.95 16.62 14.73
CA SER A 135 25.62 16.22 15.22
C SER A 135 24.52 16.56 14.19
N ARG A 136 24.53 17.78 13.61
CA ARG A 136 23.56 18.21 12.61
C ARG A 136 23.68 17.37 11.32
N ASP A 137 24.91 17.11 10.88
CA ASP A 137 25.17 16.31 9.67
C ASP A 137 24.63 14.88 9.84
N ALA A 138 24.89 14.25 10.97
CA ALA A 138 24.42 12.91 11.27
C ALA A 138 22.88 12.85 11.45
N ASN A 139 22.27 13.88 12.06
CA ASN A 139 20.81 13.97 12.15
C ASN A 139 20.17 14.22 10.77
N LEU A 140 20.78 15.00 9.89
CA LEU A 140 20.33 15.20 8.52
C LEU A 140 20.44 13.91 7.72
N GLU A 141 21.53 13.16 7.84
CA GLU A 141 21.70 11.86 7.19
C GLU A 141 20.66 10.84 7.70
N ASN A 142 20.43 10.79 9.02
CA ASN A 142 19.35 9.99 9.59
C ASN A 142 18.00 10.33 8.96
N ALA A 143 17.64 11.62 8.86
CA ALA A 143 16.38 12.05 8.27
C ALA A 143 16.29 11.71 6.77
N ASN A 144 17.38 11.85 6.00
CA ASN A 144 17.43 11.48 4.59
C ASN A 144 17.23 9.99 4.39
N GLU A 145 17.87 9.14 5.20
CA GLU A 145 17.70 7.68 5.09
C GLU A 145 16.31 7.23 5.52
N LEU A 146 15.68 7.92 6.51
CA LEU A 146 14.27 7.69 6.84
C LEU A 146 13.33 8.08 5.70
N LEU A 147 13.62 9.17 4.98
CA LEU A 147 12.89 9.54 3.77
C LEU A 147 13.03 8.49 2.66
N ARG A 148 14.24 7.96 2.45
CA ARG A 148 14.48 6.86 1.50
C ARG A 148 13.68 5.61 1.89
N ALA A 149 13.65 5.27 3.19
CA ALA A 149 12.86 4.17 3.70
C ALA A 149 11.36 4.39 3.44
N ALA A 150 10.84 5.58 3.69
CA ALA A 150 9.44 5.92 3.45
C ALA A 150 9.07 5.86 1.96
N SER A 151 9.94 6.35 1.07
CA SER A 151 9.75 6.29 -0.38
C SER A 151 9.78 4.86 -0.91
N ALA A 152 10.69 4.02 -0.39
CA ALA A 152 10.74 2.61 -0.75
C ALA A 152 9.51 1.85 -0.20
N THR A 153 9.02 2.19 0.99
CA THR A 153 7.76 1.66 1.54
C THR A 153 6.56 2.06 0.67
N GLN A 154 6.54 3.29 0.15
CA GLN A 154 5.53 3.72 -0.81
C GLN A 154 5.52 2.83 -2.05
N ASN A 155 6.69 2.55 -2.65
CA ASN A 155 6.82 1.66 -3.80
C ASN A 155 6.31 0.24 -3.48
N ALA A 156 6.68 -0.32 -2.32
CA ALA A 156 6.23 -1.65 -1.89
C ALA A 156 4.71 -1.72 -1.75
N THR A 157 4.10 -0.70 -1.14
CA THR A 157 2.65 -0.62 -0.97
C THR A 157 1.93 -0.46 -2.31
N VAL A 158 2.46 0.36 -3.22
CA VAL A 158 1.92 0.51 -4.58
C VAL A 158 1.93 -0.84 -5.31
N GLN A 159 3.01 -1.62 -5.24
CA GLN A 159 3.06 -2.98 -5.82
C GLN A 159 2.03 -3.91 -5.17
N THR A 160 1.82 -3.81 -3.87
CA THR A 160 0.81 -4.61 -3.15
C THR A 160 -0.62 -4.27 -3.60
N VAL A 161 -0.96 -2.98 -3.73
CA VAL A 161 -2.27 -2.54 -4.23
C VAL A 161 -2.46 -2.96 -5.68
N LEU A 162 -1.40 -2.87 -6.49
CA LEU A 162 -1.41 -3.29 -7.88
C LEU A 162 -1.70 -4.79 -8.02
N LEU A 163 -0.99 -5.64 -7.24
CA LEU A 163 -1.23 -7.08 -7.18
C LEU A 163 -2.67 -7.38 -6.75
N ALA A 164 -3.18 -6.69 -5.72
CA ALA A 164 -4.55 -6.88 -5.24
C ALA A 164 -5.58 -6.52 -6.34
N ALA A 165 -5.35 -5.44 -7.09
CA ALA A 165 -6.22 -5.02 -8.19
C ALA A 165 -6.25 -6.05 -9.33
N VAL A 166 -5.08 -6.54 -9.74
CA VAL A 166 -4.96 -7.61 -10.76
C VAL A 166 -5.65 -8.89 -10.30
N ASN A 167 -5.41 -9.32 -9.08
CA ASN A 167 -6.04 -10.52 -8.52
C ASN A 167 -7.56 -10.40 -8.44
N ALA A 168 -8.08 -9.24 -8.00
CA ALA A 168 -9.53 -9.01 -7.94
C ALA A 168 -10.17 -8.96 -9.32
N PHE A 169 -9.48 -8.39 -10.33
CA PHE A 169 -9.92 -8.39 -11.71
C PHE A 169 -10.08 -9.82 -12.25
N TYR A 170 -9.06 -10.66 -12.12
CA TYR A 170 -9.14 -12.05 -12.55
C TYR A 170 -10.14 -12.87 -11.72
N GLN A 171 -10.34 -12.54 -10.45
CA GLN A 171 -11.35 -13.17 -9.61
C GLN A 171 -12.78 -12.89 -10.12
N VAL A 172 -13.08 -11.68 -10.63
CA VAL A 172 -14.37 -11.38 -11.26
C VAL A 172 -14.56 -12.20 -12.51
N HIS A 173 -13.53 -12.32 -13.36
CA HIS A 173 -13.59 -13.17 -14.55
C HIS A 173 -13.82 -14.64 -14.22
N ALA A 174 -13.10 -15.17 -13.23
CA ALA A 174 -13.25 -16.55 -12.79
C ALA A 174 -14.66 -16.83 -12.23
N THR A 175 -15.17 -15.94 -11.38
CA THR A 175 -16.54 -16.08 -10.83
C THR A 175 -17.62 -15.96 -11.90
N ARG A 176 -17.43 -15.11 -12.93
CA ARG A 176 -18.32 -15.03 -14.09
C ARG A 176 -18.29 -16.35 -14.88
N ALA A 177 -17.10 -16.90 -15.11
CA ALA A 177 -16.96 -18.19 -15.81
C ALA A 177 -17.59 -19.34 -15.01
N VAL A 178 -17.45 -19.37 -13.67
CA VAL A 178 -18.13 -20.34 -12.80
C VAL A 178 -19.65 -20.20 -12.85
N LEU A 179 -20.17 -18.98 -12.87
CA LEU A 179 -21.60 -18.74 -13.05
C LEU A 179 -22.10 -19.30 -14.39
N ASN A 180 -21.39 -18.99 -15.48
CA ASN A 180 -21.76 -19.51 -16.82
C ASN A 180 -21.74 -21.04 -16.85
N ALA A 181 -20.72 -21.67 -16.26
CA ALA A 181 -20.64 -23.13 -16.14
C ALA A 181 -21.79 -23.72 -15.30
N SER A 182 -22.26 -22.99 -14.26
CA SER A 182 -23.39 -23.42 -13.44
C SER A 182 -24.74 -23.27 -14.15
N ILE A 183 -24.89 -22.27 -15.04
CA ILE A 183 -26.06 -22.11 -15.92
C ILE A 183 -26.12 -23.27 -16.92
N ASP A 184 -25.01 -23.63 -17.53
CA ASP A 184 -24.92 -24.78 -18.42
C ASP A 184 -25.26 -26.07 -17.69
N ALA A 185 -24.71 -26.29 -16.49
CA ALA A 185 -24.99 -27.44 -15.67
C ALA A 185 -26.50 -27.54 -15.30
N GLU A 186 -27.09 -26.42 -14.86
CA GLU A 186 -28.55 -26.36 -14.59
C GLU A 186 -29.35 -26.77 -15.79
N ARG A 187 -29.01 -26.33 -17.01
CA ARG A 187 -29.68 -26.70 -18.25
C ARG A 187 -29.55 -28.21 -18.53
N LEU A 188 -28.38 -28.81 -18.37
CA LEU A 188 -28.15 -30.23 -18.55
C LEU A 188 -28.94 -31.06 -17.55
N TYR A 189 -28.98 -30.68 -16.26
CA TYR A 189 -29.79 -31.36 -15.25
C TYR A 189 -31.29 -31.22 -15.51
N GLN A 190 -31.73 -30.07 -16.03
CA GLN A 190 -33.12 -29.85 -16.43
C GLN A 190 -33.53 -30.79 -17.59
N GLU A 191 -32.65 -30.96 -18.60
CA GLU A 191 -32.88 -31.92 -19.68
C GLU A 191 -32.98 -33.38 -19.18
N SER A 192 -32.11 -33.75 -18.24
CA SER A 192 -32.13 -35.06 -17.63
C SER A 192 -33.41 -35.30 -16.80
N PHE A 193 -33.86 -34.29 -16.05
CA PHE A 193 -35.12 -34.34 -15.29
C PHE A 193 -36.32 -34.51 -16.25
N LYS A 194 -36.41 -33.66 -17.29
CA LYS A 194 -37.50 -33.77 -18.30
C LYS A 194 -37.55 -35.15 -18.96
N SER A 195 -36.37 -35.70 -19.29
CA SER A 195 -36.28 -37.06 -19.88
C SER A 195 -36.70 -38.13 -18.89
N ALA A 196 -36.30 -38.05 -17.61
CA ALA A 196 -36.71 -38.97 -16.57
C ALA A 196 -38.22 -38.92 -16.27
N GLU A 197 -38.78 -37.74 -16.26
CA GLU A 197 -40.22 -37.51 -16.09
C GLU A 197 -41.03 -38.06 -17.23
N ALA A 198 -40.61 -37.83 -18.48
CA ALA A 198 -41.29 -38.40 -19.66
C ALA A 198 -41.26 -39.92 -19.65
N LYS A 199 -40.13 -40.53 -19.30
CA LYS A 199 -40.02 -42.00 -19.17
C LYS A 199 -40.87 -42.56 -18.01
N TYR A 200 -40.94 -41.86 -16.89
CA TYR A 200 -41.83 -42.23 -15.79
C TYR A 200 -43.31 -42.21 -16.21
N LEU A 201 -43.72 -41.12 -16.89
CA LEU A 201 -45.12 -41.03 -17.38
C LEU A 201 -45.44 -42.10 -18.44
N ALA A 202 -44.47 -42.56 -19.23
CA ALA A 202 -44.60 -43.63 -20.15
C ALA A 202 -44.52 -45.05 -19.52
N GLY A 203 -44.30 -45.11 -18.20
CA GLY A 203 -44.22 -46.37 -17.45
C GLY A 203 -42.93 -47.16 -17.62
N VAL A 204 -41.88 -46.55 -18.20
CA VAL A 204 -40.60 -47.20 -18.48
C VAL A 204 -39.47 -46.80 -17.57
N ALA A 205 -39.77 -45.95 -16.54
CA ALA A 205 -38.83 -45.53 -15.49
C ALA A 205 -39.54 -45.57 -14.11
N THR A 206 -38.74 -45.68 -13.06
CA THR A 206 -39.25 -45.71 -11.67
C THR A 206 -39.53 -44.32 -11.11
N PRO A 207 -40.40 -44.15 -10.08
CA PRO A 207 -40.54 -42.90 -9.35
C PRO A 207 -39.19 -42.43 -8.75
N ALA A 208 -38.31 -43.34 -8.35
CA ALA A 208 -36.99 -43.05 -7.81
C ALA A 208 -36.11 -42.32 -8.83
N ASP A 209 -36.12 -42.77 -10.08
CA ASP A 209 -35.35 -42.14 -11.17
C ASP A 209 -35.76 -40.69 -11.41
N LYS A 210 -37.09 -40.43 -11.43
CA LYS A 210 -37.67 -39.10 -11.56
C LYS A 210 -37.23 -38.20 -10.39
N LEU A 211 -37.42 -38.68 -9.14
CA LEU A 211 -37.09 -37.91 -7.94
C LEU A 211 -35.59 -37.62 -7.81
N GLN A 212 -34.72 -38.56 -8.23
CA GLN A 212 -33.28 -38.37 -8.24
C GLN A 212 -32.87 -37.29 -9.25
N ALA A 213 -33.44 -37.29 -10.44
CA ALA A 213 -33.19 -36.28 -11.46
C ALA A 213 -33.74 -34.90 -11.02
N GLN A 214 -34.91 -34.86 -10.37
CA GLN A 214 -35.49 -33.65 -9.82
C GLN A 214 -34.61 -33.05 -8.73
N THR A 215 -34.08 -33.85 -7.79
CA THR A 215 -33.16 -33.44 -6.74
C THR A 215 -31.88 -32.88 -7.33
N SER A 216 -31.31 -33.50 -8.34
CA SER A 216 -30.10 -33.02 -9.02
C SER A 216 -30.33 -31.67 -9.73
N PHE A 217 -31.47 -31.49 -10.41
CA PHE A 217 -31.84 -30.23 -11.02
C PHE A 217 -32.04 -29.12 -9.95
N ALA A 218 -32.73 -29.40 -8.86
CA ALA A 218 -32.91 -28.43 -7.75
C ALA A 218 -31.56 -28.00 -7.14
N ASN A 219 -30.61 -28.94 -6.96
CA ASN A 219 -29.26 -28.66 -6.50
C ASN A 219 -28.46 -27.78 -7.49
N ALA A 220 -28.61 -28.01 -8.79
CA ALA A 220 -27.97 -27.18 -9.80
C ALA A 220 -28.53 -25.74 -9.79
N THR A 221 -29.86 -25.58 -9.66
CA THR A 221 -30.49 -24.27 -9.51
C THR A 221 -29.98 -23.53 -8.26
N LEU A 222 -29.90 -24.22 -7.11
CA LEU A 222 -29.33 -23.64 -5.88
C LEU A 222 -27.86 -23.21 -6.07
N THR A 223 -27.06 -24.03 -6.76
CA THR A 223 -25.65 -23.74 -7.06
C THR A 223 -25.52 -22.49 -7.95
N LYS A 224 -26.36 -22.36 -8.98
CA LYS A 224 -26.42 -21.17 -9.83
C LYS A 224 -26.72 -19.90 -9.00
N LEU A 225 -27.74 -19.94 -8.15
CA LEU A 225 -28.10 -18.80 -7.29
C LEU A 225 -26.95 -18.38 -6.34
N LYS A 226 -26.23 -19.37 -5.78
CA LYS A 226 -25.03 -19.09 -4.97
C LYS A 226 -23.94 -18.41 -5.80
N ASN A 227 -23.70 -18.85 -7.02
CA ASN A 227 -22.69 -18.27 -7.91
C ASN A 227 -23.08 -16.88 -8.41
N GLU A 228 -24.37 -16.60 -8.61
CA GLU A 228 -24.86 -15.22 -8.86
C GLU A 228 -24.53 -14.27 -7.70
N GLY A 229 -24.73 -14.72 -6.47
CA GLY A 229 -24.33 -13.98 -5.27
C GLY A 229 -22.82 -13.79 -5.18
N ALA A 230 -22.04 -14.82 -5.45
CA ALA A 230 -20.57 -14.77 -5.44
C ALA A 230 -20.03 -13.76 -6.47
N LEU A 231 -20.62 -13.69 -7.66
CA LEU A 231 -20.23 -12.71 -8.68
C LEU A 231 -20.46 -11.26 -8.20
N LYS A 232 -21.61 -10.98 -7.58
CA LYS A 232 -21.90 -9.66 -7.01
C LYS A 232 -20.91 -9.27 -5.92
N ILE A 233 -20.52 -10.23 -5.07
CA ILE A 233 -19.51 -10.02 -4.03
C ILE A 233 -18.13 -9.73 -4.66
N ALA A 234 -17.75 -10.47 -5.71
CA ALA A 234 -16.49 -10.24 -6.42
C ALA A 234 -16.41 -8.81 -7.03
N TYR A 235 -17.51 -8.32 -7.63
CA TYR A 235 -17.60 -6.93 -8.08
C TYR A 235 -17.47 -5.92 -6.93
N GLY A 236 -18.11 -6.16 -5.80
CA GLY A 236 -17.98 -5.31 -4.60
C GLY A 236 -16.55 -5.26 -4.07
N ASN A 237 -15.84 -6.40 -4.06
CA ASN A 237 -14.44 -6.47 -3.67
C ASN A 237 -13.54 -5.69 -4.64
N LEU A 238 -13.78 -5.83 -5.94
CA LEU A 238 -13.04 -5.08 -6.96
C LEU A 238 -13.25 -3.58 -6.80
N ALA A 239 -14.51 -3.13 -6.58
CA ALA A 239 -14.83 -1.73 -6.31
C ALA A 239 -14.06 -1.20 -5.08
N ASN A 240 -14.03 -1.97 -3.99
CA ASN A 240 -13.30 -1.60 -2.78
C ASN A 240 -11.80 -1.41 -3.03
N ILE A 241 -11.18 -2.30 -3.79
CA ILE A 241 -9.76 -2.20 -4.16
C ILE A 241 -9.51 -0.99 -5.06
N MET A 242 -10.43 -0.70 -5.98
CA MET A 242 -10.41 0.50 -6.81
C MET A 242 -10.62 1.80 -6.01
N GLY A 243 -10.92 1.72 -4.72
CA GLY A 243 -11.17 2.87 -3.86
C GLY A 243 -12.51 3.57 -4.13
N VAL A 244 -13.50 2.83 -4.67
CA VAL A 244 -14.85 3.31 -4.95
C VAL A 244 -15.90 2.53 -4.13
N PRO A 245 -17.09 3.13 -3.86
CA PRO A 245 -18.12 2.43 -3.11
C PRO A 245 -18.58 1.12 -3.78
N ALA A 246 -18.78 0.06 -2.99
CA ALA A 246 -19.08 -1.29 -3.47
C ALA A 246 -20.42 -1.40 -4.24
N ASN A 247 -21.32 -0.42 -4.12
CA ASN A 247 -22.61 -0.35 -4.79
C ASN A 247 -22.57 0.37 -6.16
N ILE A 248 -21.38 0.82 -6.61
CA ILE A 248 -21.24 1.39 -7.97
C ILE A 248 -21.45 0.28 -9.00
N ASN A 249 -22.27 0.57 -10.00
CA ASN A 249 -22.49 -0.33 -11.12
C ASN A 249 -21.43 -0.06 -12.21
N PHE A 250 -20.65 -1.06 -12.52
CA PHE A 250 -19.70 -1.04 -13.64
C PHE A 250 -19.55 -2.44 -14.23
N GLN A 251 -19.00 -2.50 -15.41
CA GLN A 251 -18.68 -3.75 -16.09
C GLN A 251 -17.18 -3.84 -16.33
N ILE A 252 -16.64 -5.05 -16.35
CA ILE A 252 -15.28 -5.31 -16.83
C ILE A 252 -15.34 -5.80 -18.27
N ALA A 253 -14.33 -5.46 -19.06
CA ALA A 253 -14.21 -5.89 -20.44
C ALA A 253 -14.25 -7.42 -20.53
N ASP A 254 -14.95 -7.97 -21.51
CA ASP A 254 -14.94 -9.41 -21.74
C ASP A 254 -13.56 -9.83 -22.24
N SER A 255 -13.02 -10.86 -21.63
CA SER A 255 -11.76 -11.42 -22.04
C SER A 255 -11.86 -12.92 -22.26
N GLN A 256 -11.19 -13.38 -23.28
CA GLN A 256 -10.99 -14.82 -23.47
C GLN A 256 -9.75 -15.20 -22.66
N LEU A 257 -9.98 -15.93 -21.57
CA LEU A 257 -8.93 -16.50 -20.73
C LEU A 257 -8.28 -17.73 -21.38
N ASP A 258 -8.03 -17.67 -22.71
CA ASP A 258 -7.29 -18.73 -23.40
C ASP A 258 -5.80 -18.57 -23.07
N VAL A 259 -5.39 -19.28 -22.04
CA VAL A 259 -4.01 -19.29 -21.58
C VAL A 259 -3.27 -20.40 -22.32
N ILE A 260 -2.24 -20.04 -23.08
CA ILE A 260 -1.23 -20.97 -23.55
C ILE A 260 -0.15 -21.02 -22.45
N PRO A 261 0.00 -22.16 -21.75
CA PRO A 261 1.04 -22.29 -20.75
C PRO A 261 2.43 -22.12 -21.38
N GLU A 262 3.17 -21.10 -20.95
CA GLU A 262 4.58 -20.95 -21.32
C GLU A 262 5.45 -21.73 -20.34
N LEU A 263 6.46 -22.45 -20.86
CA LEU A 263 7.45 -23.08 -20.01
C LEU A 263 8.25 -22.01 -19.26
N VAL A 264 8.15 -22.02 -17.94
CA VAL A 264 8.98 -21.19 -17.07
C VAL A 264 10.32 -21.89 -16.86
N ASP A 265 11.29 -21.57 -17.73
CA ASP A 265 12.64 -22.15 -17.68
C ASP A 265 13.65 -21.09 -17.19
N GLN A 266 13.29 -20.35 -16.13
CA GLN A 266 14.18 -19.36 -15.55
C GLN A 266 14.92 -19.96 -14.34
N ASP A 267 16.22 -19.64 -14.24
CA ASP A 267 17.02 -20.03 -13.08
C ASP A 267 16.51 -19.32 -11.82
N ILE A 268 16.07 -20.08 -10.84
CA ILE A 268 15.51 -19.58 -9.61
C ILE A 268 16.53 -18.80 -8.78
N GLU A 269 17.79 -19.17 -8.87
CA GLU A 269 18.87 -18.48 -8.13
C GLU A 269 19.05 -17.06 -8.68
N ALA A 270 19.00 -16.89 -10.00
CA ALA A 270 19.01 -15.60 -10.64
C ALA A 270 17.79 -14.74 -10.26
N LEU A 271 16.61 -15.33 -10.15
CA LEU A 271 15.41 -14.61 -9.70
C LEU A 271 15.51 -14.15 -8.24
N ILE A 272 16.07 -14.95 -7.35
CA ILE A 272 16.30 -14.59 -5.95
C ILE A 272 17.29 -13.42 -5.85
N GLU A 273 18.41 -13.47 -6.61
CA GLU A 273 19.37 -12.36 -6.62
C GLU A 273 18.76 -11.08 -7.20
N GLN A 274 17.96 -11.20 -8.26
CA GLN A 274 17.22 -10.06 -8.80
C GLN A 274 16.26 -9.46 -7.76
N ALA A 275 15.53 -10.28 -7.03
CA ALA A 275 14.63 -9.83 -5.97
C ALA A 275 15.38 -9.09 -4.86
N ARG A 276 16.56 -9.56 -4.45
CA ARG A 276 17.40 -8.90 -3.45
C ARG A 276 17.84 -7.49 -3.85
N LEU A 277 17.97 -7.23 -5.17
CA LEU A 277 18.36 -5.93 -5.70
C LEU A 277 17.19 -5.00 -5.98
N GLN A 278 16.00 -5.54 -6.29
CA GLN A 278 14.89 -4.77 -6.83
C GLN A 278 13.70 -4.63 -5.89
N ARG A 279 13.57 -5.46 -4.86
CA ARG A 279 12.42 -5.39 -3.94
C ARG A 279 12.41 -4.12 -3.11
N PRO A 280 11.34 -3.30 -3.20
CA PRO A 280 11.28 -2.03 -2.49
C PRO A 280 11.22 -2.18 -0.96
N ASP A 281 10.57 -3.24 -0.43
CA ASP A 281 10.51 -3.51 1.01
C ASP A 281 11.88 -3.80 1.61
N LEU A 282 12.75 -4.51 0.88
CA LEU A 282 14.13 -4.74 1.30
C LEU A 282 14.95 -3.44 1.25
N MET A 283 14.77 -2.62 0.20
CA MET A 283 15.39 -1.29 0.11
C MET A 283 14.96 -0.40 1.29
N ALA A 284 13.67 -0.45 1.68
CA ALA A 284 13.17 0.28 2.85
C ALA A 284 13.87 -0.17 4.15
N SER A 285 14.03 -1.48 4.35
CA SER A 285 14.69 -2.04 5.52
C SER A 285 16.19 -1.70 5.58
N GLU A 286 16.87 -1.68 4.43
CA GLU A 286 18.27 -1.25 4.34
C GLU A 286 18.46 0.24 4.65
N ALA A 287 17.55 1.09 4.14
CA ALA A 287 17.55 2.52 4.46
C ALA A 287 17.26 2.76 5.95
N GLN A 288 16.34 2.00 6.56
CA GLN A 288 16.06 2.05 7.98
C GLN A 288 17.29 1.68 8.85
N LEU A 289 18.06 0.67 8.42
CA LEU A 289 19.33 0.32 9.07
C LEU A 289 20.34 1.47 8.97
N LYS A 290 20.51 2.05 7.76
CA LYS A 290 21.42 3.20 7.57
C LYS A 290 21.00 4.40 8.42
N ALA A 291 19.70 4.68 8.53
CA ALA A 291 19.18 5.71 9.42
C ALA A 291 19.58 5.46 10.88
N SER A 292 19.48 4.23 11.37
CA SER A 292 19.89 3.90 12.75
C SER A 292 21.39 4.00 12.96
N LEU A 293 22.23 3.67 11.96
CA LEU A 293 23.68 3.87 12.02
C LEU A 293 24.03 5.37 12.09
N ALA A 294 23.40 6.21 11.25
CA ALA A 294 23.56 7.66 11.32
C ALA A 294 23.10 8.22 12.68
N LYS A 295 22.05 7.64 13.29
CA LYS A 295 21.60 8.03 14.62
C LYS A 295 22.63 7.74 15.72
N ILE A 296 23.41 6.67 15.62
CA ILE A 296 24.53 6.38 16.55
C ILE A 296 25.53 7.55 16.51
N GLU A 297 25.92 7.99 15.30
CA GLU A 297 26.88 9.08 15.14
C GLU A 297 26.31 10.43 15.65
N ALA A 298 25.03 10.68 15.43
CA ALA A 298 24.35 11.86 15.98
C ALA A 298 24.41 11.87 17.53
N VAL A 299 24.08 10.76 18.17
CA VAL A 299 24.10 10.64 19.64
C VAL A 299 25.52 10.75 20.19
N LYS A 300 26.54 10.18 19.52
CA LYS A 300 27.95 10.32 19.88
C LYS A 300 28.42 11.78 19.78
N ALA A 301 27.98 12.50 18.73
CA ALA A 301 28.31 13.88 18.52
C ALA A 301 27.61 14.80 19.53
N ASP A 302 26.38 14.49 19.93
CA ASP A 302 25.64 15.25 20.94
C ASP A 302 26.31 15.29 22.32
N ALA A 303 27.11 14.27 22.63
CA ALA A 303 27.91 14.21 23.86
C ALA A 303 29.19 15.06 23.82
N LYS A 304 29.51 15.67 22.67
CA LYS A 304 30.73 16.48 22.48
C LYS A 304 30.45 17.97 22.73
N PRO A 305 31.50 18.80 22.93
CA PRO A 305 31.34 20.25 23.11
C PRO A 305 30.63 20.89 21.93
N LYS A 306 29.87 21.98 22.19
CA LYS A 306 29.18 22.77 21.15
C LYS A 306 29.62 24.23 21.20
N VAL A 307 29.85 24.80 20.02
CA VAL A 307 30.22 26.23 19.87
C VAL A 307 29.07 26.96 19.18
N ARG A 308 28.54 28.00 19.81
CA ARG A 308 27.47 28.83 19.24
C ARG A 308 27.81 30.33 19.36
N ILE A 309 27.25 31.10 18.48
CA ILE A 309 27.25 32.57 18.57
C ILE A 309 25.83 33.04 18.88
N ASP A 310 25.69 33.87 19.89
CA ASP A 310 24.42 34.48 20.25
C ASP A 310 24.55 36.00 20.15
N ALA A 311 23.55 36.66 19.57
CA ALA A 311 23.37 38.09 19.59
C ALA A 311 22.01 38.40 20.25
N SER A 312 21.99 39.28 21.23
CA SER A 312 20.73 39.63 21.91
C SER A 312 20.63 41.13 22.08
N ASN A 313 19.39 41.63 21.99
CA ASN A 313 19.00 42.96 22.41
C ASN A 313 17.88 42.82 23.43
N GLN A 314 18.03 43.49 24.59
CA GLN A 314 17.06 43.46 25.67
C GLN A 314 16.68 44.89 26.04
N TYR A 315 15.41 45.18 26.01
CA TYR A 315 14.82 46.43 26.48
C TYR A 315 14.00 46.15 27.74
N ASP A 316 14.42 46.78 28.86
CA ASP A 316 13.75 46.67 30.14
C ASP A 316 13.13 48.03 30.50
N GLU A 317 11.86 48.04 30.90
CA GLU A 317 11.14 49.19 31.36
C GLU A 317 10.55 48.92 32.74
N ASN A 318 10.97 49.75 33.72
CA ASN A 318 10.43 49.70 35.08
C ASN A 318 9.32 50.75 35.21
N LEU A 319 8.08 50.29 35.35
CA LEU A 319 6.88 51.11 35.39
C LEU A 319 6.78 52.04 36.64
N LEU A 320 7.50 51.73 37.72
CA LEU A 320 7.50 52.58 38.96
C LEU A 320 8.61 53.56 38.99
N GLY A 321 9.77 53.25 38.37
CA GLY A 321 10.95 54.14 38.43
C GLY A 321 11.13 55.03 37.21
N GLN A 322 10.29 54.94 36.20
CA GLN A 322 10.42 55.60 34.88
C GLN A 322 11.83 55.42 34.26
N THR A 323 12.50 54.33 34.57
CA THR A 323 13.82 53.98 34.01
C THR A 323 13.68 52.93 32.94
N SER A 324 14.21 53.23 31.78
CA SER A 324 14.35 52.26 30.69
C SER A 324 15.84 51.97 30.44
N GLN A 325 16.14 50.70 30.16
CA GLN A 325 17.50 50.29 29.82
C GLN A 325 17.47 49.42 28.54
N ASN A 326 18.35 49.77 27.63
CA ASN A 326 18.57 48.96 26.43
C ASN A 326 19.97 48.36 26.48
N THR A 327 20.05 47.03 26.41
CA THR A 327 21.30 46.29 26.48
C THR A 327 21.45 45.43 25.25
N SER A 328 22.52 45.64 24.50
CA SER A 328 22.89 44.78 23.34
C SER A 328 24.12 43.96 23.69
N GLN A 329 24.08 42.67 23.36
CA GLN A 329 25.19 41.73 23.61
C GLN A 329 25.39 40.86 22.40
N ILE A 330 26.65 40.60 22.05
CA ILE A 330 27.06 39.55 21.13
C ILE A 330 28.19 38.75 21.78
N GLY A 331 28.15 37.42 21.65
CA GLY A 331 29.13 36.55 22.28
C GLY A 331 29.23 35.21 21.60
N ILE A 332 30.40 34.56 21.78
CA ILE A 332 30.64 33.17 21.41
C ILE A 332 30.61 32.34 22.69
N PHE A 333 29.86 31.27 22.65
CA PHE A 333 29.64 30.39 23.79
C PHE A 333 30.14 28.96 23.45
N LEU A 334 31.03 28.46 24.30
CA LEU A 334 31.48 27.05 24.26
C LEU A 334 30.79 26.33 25.42
N SER A 335 29.96 25.33 25.07
CA SER A 335 29.30 24.47 26.06
C SER A 335 29.97 23.09 26.06
N ILE A 336 30.53 22.69 27.20
CA ILE A 336 31.22 21.39 27.38
C ILE A 336 30.47 20.62 28.46
N PRO A 337 29.81 19.47 28.09
CA PRO A 337 29.20 18.59 29.09
C PRO A 337 30.31 17.83 29.85
N LEU A 338 30.52 18.14 31.14
CA LEU A 338 31.56 17.50 31.93
C LEU A 338 31.07 16.18 32.56
N PHE A 339 29.84 16.17 33.06
CA PHE A 339 29.25 14.99 33.67
C PHE A 339 27.71 15.07 33.62
N GLU A 340 27.07 14.06 33.03
CA GLU A 340 25.63 13.94 32.89
C GLU A 340 25.09 12.59 33.44
N GLY A 341 25.70 12.06 34.50
CA GLY A 341 25.25 10.83 35.15
C GLY A 341 25.25 9.60 34.22
N TYR A 342 26.28 9.47 33.35
CA TYR A 342 26.39 8.38 32.33
C TYR A 342 25.30 8.33 31.28
N LYS A 343 24.42 9.33 31.21
CA LYS A 343 23.33 9.43 30.22
C LYS A 343 23.83 9.24 28.78
N PRO A 344 24.91 9.91 28.31
CA PRO A 344 25.41 9.71 26.95
C PRO A 344 25.79 8.24 26.65
N THR A 345 26.44 7.58 27.60
CA THR A 345 26.84 6.17 27.46
C THR A 345 25.63 5.25 27.21
N TYR A 346 24.56 5.45 27.98
CA TYR A 346 23.34 4.64 27.82
C TYR A 346 22.56 5.00 26.55
N LEU A 347 22.56 6.27 26.12
CA LEU A 347 21.97 6.67 24.86
C LEU A 347 22.70 6.04 23.66
N ILE A 348 24.05 6.01 23.67
CA ILE A 348 24.85 5.36 22.63
C ILE A 348 24.54 3.87 22.59
N ARG A 349 24.57 3.17 23.73
CA ARG A 349 24.22 1.74 23.80
C ARG A 349 22.80 1.44 23.30
N SER A 350 21.84 2.30 23.63
CA SER A 350 20.47 2.18 23.13
C SER A 350 20.39 2.35 21.62
N ALA A 351 21.14 3.31 21.05
CA ALA A 351 21.21 3.51 19.60
C ALA A 351 21.89 2.34 18.90
N GLU A 352 22.98 1.80 19.47
CA GLU A 352 23.67 0.61 18.96
C GLU A 352 22.76 -0.63 18.96
N ALA A 353 22.04 -0.90 20.06
CA ALA A 353 21.07 -1.99 20.14
C ALA A 353 19.92 -1.82 19.13
N THR A 354 19.49 -0.57 18.88
CA THR A 354 18.47 -0.27 17.85
C THR A 354 19.00 -0.56 16.45
N ALA A 355 20.26 -0.26 16.16
CA ALA A 355 20.88 -0.59 14.87
C ALA A 355 21.01 -2.11 14.68
N GLU A 356 21.40 -2.86 15.74
CA GLU A 356 21.44 -4.32 15.72
C GLU A 356 20.06 -4.93 15.49
N LEU A 357 19.01 -4.40 16.14
CA LEU A 357 17.62 -4.78 15.89
C LEU A 357 17.25 -4.60 14.41
N ASN A 358 17.57 -3.44 13.80
CA ASN A 358 17.26 -3.16 12.41
C ASN A 358 18.11 -4.01 11.45
N ALA A 359 19.34 -4.35 11.79
CA ALA A 359 20.15 -5.30 11.03
C ALA A 359 19.49 -6.70 11.02
N SER A 360 19.07 -7.19 12.19
CA SER A 360 18.39 -8.47 12.31
C SER A 360 17.06 -8.52 11.54
N LYS A 361 16.26 -7.43 11.56
CA LYS A 361 15.03 -7.31 10.77
C LYS A 361 15.31 -7.36 9.26
N ARG A 362 16.35 -6.67 8.79
CA ARG A 362 16.77 -6.72 7.39
C ARG A 362 17.19 -8.15 6.99
N ASP A 363 17.95 -8.85 7.83
CA ASP A 363 18.41 -10.21 7.54
C ASP A 363 17.25 -11.21 7.53
N GLN A 364 16.29 -11.07 8.45
CA GLN A 364 15.05 -11.82 8.43
C GLN A 364 14.26 -11.58 7.13
N LEU A 365 14.15 -10.33 6.70
CA LEU A 365 13.46 -9.99 5.44
C LEU A 365 14.18 -10.57 4.22
N LYS A 366 15.53 -10.61 4.20
CA LYS A 366 16.29 -11.27 3.14
C LYS A 366 15.96 -12.76 3.00
N LEU A 367 15.78 -13.46 4.11
CA LEU A 367 15.35 -14.86 4.11
C LEU A 367 13.91 -14.99 3.60
N GLN A 368 13.02 -14.09 4.04
CA GLN A 368 11.63 -14.07 3.60
C GLN A 368 11.53 -13.81 2.08
N VAL A 369 12.30 -12.87 1.54
CA VAL A 369 12.38 -12.58 0.10
C VAL A 369 12.74 -13.85 -0.69
N SER A 370 13.75 -14.60 -0.23
CA SER A 370 14.14 -15.85 -0.89
C SER A 370 13.03 -16.90 -0.86
N LEU A 371 12.29 -17.00 0.26
CA LEU A 371 11.17 -17.91 0.41
C LEU A 371 9.97 -17.48 -0.47
N ASP A 372 9.68 -16.18 -0.54
CA ASP A 372 8.58 -15.63 -1.35
C ASP A 372 8.80 -15.96 -2.83
N VAL A 373 10.00 -15.70 -3.35
CA VAL A 373 10.37 -16.00 -4.75
C VAL A 373 10.29 -17.49 -5.01
N TRP A 374 10.85 -18.32 -4.12
CA TRP A 374 10.77 -19.77 -4.24
C TRP A 374 9.33 -20.28 -4.32
N THR A 375 8.50 -19.80 -3.39
CA THR A 375 7.09 -20.22 -3.30
C THR A 375 6.31 -19.77 -4.54
N ALA A 376 6.49 -18.51 -4.97
CA ALA A 376 5.83 -17.98 -6.16
C ALA A 376 6.23 -18.73 -7.43
N TYR A 377 7.52 -19.09 -7.58
CA TYR A 377 8.02 -19.90 -8.69
C TYR A 377 7.41 -21.29 -8.72
N GLN A 378 7.38 -22.00 -7.57
CA GLN A 378 6.79 -23.34 -7.49
C GLN A 378 5.28 -23.32 -7.75
N ASN A 379 4.59 -22.29 -7.25
CA ASN A 379 3.16 -22.11 -7.51
C ASN A 379 2.88 -21.88 -9.00
N LEU A 380 3.70 -21.08 -9.69
CA LEU A 380 3.55 -20.84 -11.12
C LEU A 380 3.79 -22.13 -11.92
N LYS A 381 4.82 -22.91 -11.57
CA LYS A 381 5.11 -24.21 -12.19
C LYS A 381 3.94 -25.19 -12.01
N THR A 382 3.44 -25.33 -10.78
CA THR A 382 2.29 -26.19 -10.47
C THR A 382 1.02 -25.73 -11.19
N ALA A 383 0.76 -24.43 -11.24
CA ALA A 383 -0.40 -23.87 -11.94
C ALA A 383 -0.34 -24.16 -13.45
N ASN A 384 0.86 -24.09 -14.03
CA ASN A 384 1.09 -24.42 -15.44
C ASN A 384 0.74 -25.88 -15.77
N GLU A 385 1.24 -26.82 -14.96
CA GLU A 385 0.92 -28.23 -15.09
C GLU A 385 -0.58 -28.51 -14.84
N SER A 386 -1.19 -27.81 -13.89
CA SER A 386 -2.61 -27.94 -13.56
C SER A 386 -3.53 -27.51 -14.71
N ILE A 387 -3.16 -26.51 -15.52
CA ILE A 387 -3.93 -26.13 -16.71
C ILE A 387 -3.93 -27.26 -17.73
N ILE A 388 -2.77 -27.87 -18.00
CA ILE A 388 -2.65 -28.96 -18.94
C ILE A 388 -3.53 -30.16 -18.51
N ALA A 389 -3.43 -30.56 -17.24
CA ALA A 389 -4.21 -31.65 -16.68
C ALA A 389 -5.72 -31.35 -16.69
N SER A 390 -6.12 -30.11 -16.35
CA SER A 390 -7.53 -29.73 -16.33
C SER A 390 -8.17 -29.67 -17.70
N ASN A 391 -7.42 -29.35 -18.76
CA ASN A 391 -7.91 -29.39 -20.13
C ASN A 391 -8.27 -30.82 -20.54
N VAL A 392 -7.41 -31.82 -20.23
CA VAL A 392 -7.68 -33.24 -20.48
C VAL A 392 -8.88 -33.69 -19.65
N LEU A 393 -8.98 -33.28 -18.39
CA LEU A 393 -10.08 -33.63 -17.52
C LEU A 393 -11.43 -33.13 -18.09
N VAL A 394 -11.49 -31.87 -18.54
CA VAL A 394 -12.72 -31.30 -19.13
C VAL A 394 -13.10 -32.04 -20.40
N SER A 395 -12.18 -32.26 -21.33
CA SER A 395 -12.47 -32.96 -22.60
C SER A 395 -13.01 -34.38 -22.38
N SER A 396 -12.41 -35.12 -21.44
CA SER A 396 -12.85 -36.45 -21.06
C SER A 396 -14.22 -36.48 -20.40
N ALA A 397 -14.47 -35.50 -19.48
CA ALA A 397 -15.75 -35.38 -18.79
C ALA A 397 -16.89 -34.91 -19.72
N GLU A 398 -16.61 -34.06 -20.70
CA GLU A 398 -17.59 -33.63 -21.73
C GLU A 398 -18.03 -34.81 -22.56
N GLU A 399 -17.08 -35.61 -23.04
CA GLU A 399 -17.41 -36.82 -23.85
C GLU A 399 -18.15 -37.86 -23.00
N SER A 400 -17.72 -38.12 -21.75
CA SER A 400 -18.41 -39.03 -20.82
C SER A 400 -19.85 -38.60 -20.57
N SER A 401 -20.10 -37.29 -20.30
CA SER A 401 -21.43 -36.78 -20.11
C SER A 401 -22.32 -36.88 -21.33
N ARG A 402 -21.73 -36.59 -22.51
CA ARG A 402 -22.44 -36.71 -23.79
C ARG A 402 -22.87 -38.15 -24.05
N VAL A 403 -21.96 -39.10 -23.88
CA VAL A 403 -22.24 -40.55 -24.09
C VAL A 403 -23.28 -41.07 -23.09
N ALA A 404 -23.14 -40.74 -21.78
CA ALA A 404 -24.08 -41.18 -20.75
C ALA A 404 -25.50 -40.65 -21.00
N LEU A 405 -25.64 -39.39 -21.36
CA LEU A 405 -26.93 -38.79 -21.69
C LEU A 405 -27.53 -39.41 -22.95
N GLY A 406 -26.74 -39.66 -23.99
CA GLY A 406 -27.18 -40.31 -25.21
C GLY A 406 -27.70 -41.74 -24.92
N ARG A 407 -26.93 -42.58 -24.21
CA ARG A 407 -27.34 -43.91 -23.79
C ARG A 407 -28.64 -43.91 -22.99
N TYR A 408 -28.79 -42.94 -22.08
CA TYR A 408 -30.00 -42.79 -21.29
C TYR A 408 -31.21 -42.46 -22.18
N LYS A 409 -31.06 -41.50 -23.11
CA LYS A 409 -32.14 -41.15 -24.06
C LYS A 409 -32.61 -42.33 -24.89
N GLU A 410 -31.67 -43.11 -25.40
CA GLU A 410 -31.96 -44.32 -26.22
C GLU A 410 -32.45 -45.55 -25.38
N GLY A 411 -32.49 -45.43 -24.06
CA GLY A 411 -33.01 -46.50 -23.18
C GLY A 411 -32.00 -47.62 -22.84
N VAL A 412 -30.73 -47.47 -23.21
CA VAL A 412 -29.65 -48.46 -22.95
C VAL A 412 -28.73 -48.03 -21.78
N GLY A 413 -29.06 -46.97 -21.07
CA GLY A 413 -28.37 -46.43 -19.87
C GLY A 413 -29.31 -46.14 -18.73
N ASN A 414 -28.77 -45.90 -17.52
CA ASN A 414 -29.55 -45.48 -16.36
C ASN A 414 -29.36 -43.98 -16.07
N ILE A 415 -30.28 -43.42 -15.27
CA ILE A 415 -30.25 -42.00 -14.94
C ILE A 415 -29.08 -41.64 -13.99
N ILE A 416 -28.68 -42.57 -13.11
CA ILE A 416 -27.62 -42.37 -12.13
C ILE A 416 -26.29 -42.15 -12.81
N ASP A 417 -25.97 -42.99 -13.85
CA ASP A 417 -24.74 -42.82 -14.63
C ASP A 417 -24.72 -41.48 -15.35
N THR A 418 -25.86 -41.03 -15.88
CA THR A 418 -26.00 -39.72 -16.53
C THR A 418 -25.75 -38.57 -15.54
N LEU A 419 -26.37 -38.61 -14.37
CA LEU A 419 -26.23 -37.58 -13.33
C LEU A 419 -24.79 -37.54 -12.77
N ASN A 420 -24.15 -38.72 -12.61
CA ASN A 420 -22.74 -38.81 -12.18
C ASN A 420 -21.81 -38.21 -13.23
N ALA A 421 -22.02 -38.52 -14.52
CA ALA A 421 -21.20 -37.97 -15.60
C ALA A 421 -21.38 -36.44 -15.74
N GLN A 422 -22.61 -35.90 -15.53
CA GLN A 422 -22.90 -34.48 -15.51
C GLN A 422 -22.24 -33.78 -14.29
N SER A 423 -22.23 -34.43 -13.13
CA SER A 423 -21.54 -33.93 -11.94
C SER A 423 -20.03 -33.88 -12.16
N ALA A 424 -19.45 -34.95 -12.75
CA ALA A 424 -18.03 -34.97 -13.10
C ALA A 424 -17.66 -33.82 -14.08
N LEU A 425 -18.51 -33.57 -15.08
CA LEU A 425 -18.31 -32.46 -16.04
C LEU A 425 -18.38 -31.06 -15.33
N ALA A 426 -19.38 -30.85 -14.48
CA ALA A 426 -19.51 -29.58 -13.73
C ALA A 426 -18.26 -29.34 -12.86
N ASN A 427 -17.78 -30.35 -12.15
CA ASN A 427 -16.57 -30.27 -11.34
C ASN A 427 -15.31 -30.06 -12.19
N ALA A 428 -15.18 -30.72 -13.34
CA ALA A 428 -14.06 -30.57 -14.27
C ALA A 428 -13.99 -29.12 -14.81
N LYS A 429 -15.11 -28.53 -15.21
CA LYS A 429 -15.18 -27.12 -15.66
C LYS A 429 -14.79 -26.15 -14.54
N GLN A 430 -15.26 -26.37 -13.32
CA GLN A 430 -14.88 -25.56 -12.18
C GLN A 430 -13.38 -25.65 -11.88
N GLN A 431 -12.79 -26.87 -11.93
CA GLN A 431 -11.36 -27.05 -11.73
C GLN A 431 -10.53 -26.37 -12.82
N LYS A 432 -10.96 -26.42 -14.09
CA LYS A 432 -10.27 -25.69 -15.17
C LYS A 432 -10.29 -24.18 -14.93
N ILE A 433 -11.45 -23.60 -14.58
CA ILE A 433 -11.57 -22.16 -14.28
C ILE A 433 -10.64 -21.77 -13.12
N GLN A 434 -10.60 -22.61 -12.06
CA GLN A 434 -9.71 -22.36 -10.92
C GLN A 434 -8.22 -22.48 -11.30
N SER A 435 -7.85 -23.42 -12.17
CA SER A 435 -6.48 -23.57 -12.66
C SER A 435 -6.01 -22.35 -13.45
N VAL A 436 -6.89 -21.81 -14.32
CA VAL A 436 -6.62 -20.58 -15.08
C VAL A 436 -6.49 -19.38 -14.17
N LEU A 437 -7.36 -19.23 -13.17
CA LEU A 437 -7.27 -18.17 -12.15
C LEU A 437 -5.94 -18.27 -11.39
N ASN A 438 -5.61 -19.46 -10.88
CA ASN A 438 -4.39 -19.69 -10.12
C ASN A 438 -3.13 -19.36 -10.93
N TRP A 439 -3.13 -19.67 -12.22
CA TRP A 439 -2.02 -19.36 -13.11
C TRP A 439 -1.81 -17.84 -13.26
N ASN A 440 -2.88 -17.07 -13.49
CA ASN A 440 -2.82 -15.62 -13.61
C ASN A 440 -2.33 -14.98 -12.30
N ILE A 441 -2.82 -15.47 -11.15
CA ILE A 441 -2.39 -15.02 -9.82
C ILE A 441 -0.92 -15.37 -9.59
N ALA A 442 -0.50 -16.61 -9.89
CA ALA A 442 0.87 -17.06 -9.66
C ALA A 442 1.89 -16.27 -10.50
N ARG A 443 1.56 -15.96 -11.76
CA ARG A 443 2.39 -15.14 -12.65
C ARG A 443 2.58 -13.73 -12.09
N THR A 444 1.52 -13.07 -11.67
CA THR A 444 1.59 -11.72 -11.08
C THR A 444 2.27 -11.72 -9.72
N THR A 445 2.05 -12.74 -8.91
CA THR A 445 2.71 -12.89 -7.61
C THR A 445 4.21 -13.10 -7.77
N LEU A 446 4.65 -13.87 -8.77
CA LEU A 446 6.07 -14.02 -9.07
C LEU A 446 6.69 -12.68 -9.48
N ALA A 447 6.05 -11.92 -10.36
CA ALA A 447 6.53 -10.59 -10.74
C ALA A 447 6.65 -9.64 -9.52
N GLN A 448 5.69 -9.65 -8.62
CA GLN A 448 5.72 -8.88 -7.39
C GLN A 448 6.82 -9.38 -6.43
N SER A 449 6.98 -10.71 -6.28
CA SER A 449 8.00 -11.28 -5.38
C SER A 449 9.44 -10.98 -5.83
N ILE A 450 9.66 -10.73 -7.12
CA ILE A 450 10.93 -10.29 -7.69
C ILE A 450 11.08 -8.76 -7.61
N GLY A 451 9.98 -8.02 -7.41
CA GLY A 451 9.99 -6.55 -7.36
C GLY A 451 9.81 -5.85 -8.71
N VAL A 452 9.41 -6.59 -9.77
CA VAL A 452 9.26 -6.08 -11.15
C VAL A 452 7.80 -5.85 -11.56
N LEU A 453 6.87 -5.88 -10.61
CA LEU A 453 5.46 -5.62 -10.90
C LEU A 453 5.24 -4.12 -11.12
N ASP A 454 5.22 -3.70 -12.38
CA ASP A 454 5.03 -2.34 -12.85
C ASP A 454 3.97 -2.28 -13.98
N ASN A 455 3.72 -1.07 -14.52
CA ASN A 455 2.80 -0.88 -15.62
C ASN A 455 3.22 -1.61 -16.90
N ALA A 456 4.51 -1.70 -17.19
CA ALA A 456 5.02 -2.40 -18.37
C ALA A 456 4.75 -3.90 -18.30
N MET A 457 4.82 -4.49 -17.11
CA MET A 457 4.45 -5.88 -16.87
C MET A 457 2.94 -6.08 -17.01
N ILE A 458 2.11 -5.17 -16.47
CA ILE A 458 0.65 -5.25 -16.58
C ILE A 458 0.20 -5.20 -18.03
N GLN A 459 0.77 -4.32 -18.86
CA GLN A 459 0.45 -4.21 -20.29
C GLN A 459 0.76 -5.48 -21.09
N LYS A 460 1.63 -6.36 -20.58
CA LYS A 460 1.94 -7.66 -21.17
C LYS A 460 1.01 -8.78 -20.69
N LEU A 461 0.20 -8.53 -19.67
CA LEU A 461 -0.80 -9.50 -19.23
C LEU A 461 -1.91 -9.64 -20.27
N PRO A 462 -2.53 -10.83 -20.40
CA PRO A 462 -3.74 -10.99 -21.20
C PRO A 462 -4.74 -9.92 -20.75
N GLU A 463 -5.44 -9.26 -21.70
CA GLU A 463 -6.51 -8.28 -21.41
C GLU A 463 -6.08 -6.86 -20.99
N ALA A 464 -4.79 -6.57 -20.93
CA ALA A 464 -4.34 -5.22 -20.70
C ALA A 464 -4.57 -4.27 -21.89
N LYS A 465 -4.99 -4.79 -23.06
CA LYS A 465 -5.23 -3.96 -24.25
C LYS A 465 -6.54 -3.18 -24.09
N ARG A 466 -6.44 -1.86 -24.27
CA ARG A 466 -7.58 -0.92 -24.35
C ARG A 466 -8.38 -1.11 -25.60
#